data_26ae4537c9fe2b0edd3c2574f69a43b5
#
_entry.id   26ae4537c9fe2b0edd3c2574f69a43b5
#
_cell.length_a   1.000
_cell.length_b   1.000
_cell.length_c   1.000
_cell.angle_alpha   90.00
_cell.angle_beta   90.00
_cell.angle_gamma   90.00
#
_symmetry.space_group_name_H-M   'P 1'
#
loop_
_entity.id
_entity.type
_entity.pdbx_description
1 polymer ?
#
loop_
_entity_poly.entity_id
_entity_poly.type
_entity_poly.pdbx_seq_one_letter_code
_entity_poly.pdbx_strand_id
1 'polypeptide(L)'
;MKFSLFLNTRQRLPLLSNLLRSIDKTFSYTNDIEILLGIDNDDVETQKFLTHLNFILDDIELCSKINYYSAARPANLHSKMNTLAARTCGDILFVLNDDVEFISMNWDIATVDQLKKRGSAKDNIYYLGSKDTSVDKTTGKNYASFPMLTREAYSTLGYFMSEKFVGLGGDVHLWRIFDSVDRVIDNSEVILDHVRHNTLEKVISPDRVALQM
;
A
#
# COMPACT_ATOMS: atom_id res chain seq x y z
N MET A 1 -5.35 17.24 -0.63
CA MET A 1 -5.79 15.97 -1.23
C MET A 1 -5.98 14.95 -0.12
N LYS A 2 -6.74 13.89 -0.37
CA LYS A 2 -6.91 12.78 0.58
C LYS A 2 -6.20 11.53 0.04
N PHE A 3 -5.40 10.89 0.88
CA PHE A 3 -4.74 9.62 0.59
C PHE A 3 -5.51 8.46 1.21
N SER A 4 -5.68 7.39 0.46
CA SER A 4 -6.21 6.11 0.96
C SER A 4 -5.10 5.07 0.92
N LEU A 5 -4.53 4.76 2.08
CA LEU A 5 -3.59 3.66 2.23
C LEU A 5 -4.37 2.39 2.56
N PHE A 6 -4.09 1.30 1.86
CA PHE A 6 -4.76 0.03 2.15
C PHE A 6 -3.80 -1.15 2.01
N LEU A 7 -3.95 -2.11 2.91
CA LEU A 7 -3.10 -3.29 2.97
C LEU A 7 -3.82 -4.46 3.63
N ASN A 8 -3.32 -5.65 3.34
CA ASN A 8 -3.72 -6.85 4.05
C ASN A 8 -2.68 -7.20 5.12
N THR A 9 -3.13 -7.62 6.28
CA THR A 9 -2.25 -8.13 7.35
C THR A 9 -2.84 -9.37 7.98
N ARG A 10 -1.99 -10.25 8.51
CA ARG A 10 -2.37 -11.45 9.24
C ARG A 10 -1.25 -11.87 10.20
N GLN A 11 -1.54 -11.88 11.51
CA GLN A 11 -0.62 -12.37 12.56
C GLN A 11 0.80 -11.77 12.51
N ARG A 12 0.91 -10.49 12.09
CA ARG A 12 2.19 -9.79 11.90
C ARG A 12 2.19 -8.43 12.62
N LEU A 13 1.67 -8.43 13.87
CA LEU A 13 1.48 -7.21 14.67
C LEU A 13 2.73 -6.34 14.82
N PRO A 14 3.95 -6.88 15.06
CA PRO A 14 5.14 -6.05 15.13
C PRO A 14 5.42 -5.27 13.83
N LEU A 15 5.25 -5.92 12.68
CA LEU A 15 5.45 -5.28 11.37
C LEU A 15 4.38 -4.22 11.10
N LEU A 16 3.11 -4.56 11.36
CA LEU A 16 2.01 -3.59 11.26
C LEU A 16 2.24 -2.36 12.15
N SER A 17 2.68 -2.56 13.40
CA SER A 17 2.99 -1.46 14.32
C SER A 17 4.12 -0.57 13.79
N ASN A 18 5.19 -1.15 13.25
CA ASN A 18 6.30 -0.41 12.66
C ASN A 18 5.85 0.39 11.44
N LEU A 19 5.07 -0.23 10.55
CA LEU A 19 4.48 0.48 9.40
C LEU A 19 3.66 1.69 9.87
N LEU A 20 2.71 1.51 10.79
CA LEU A 20 1.84 2.60 11.27
C LEU A 20 2.65 3.73 11.91
N ARG A 21 3.67 3.43 12.72
CA ARG A 21 4.58 4.43 13.29
C ARG A 21 5.41 5.14 12.23
N SER A 22 5.86 4.42 11.19
CA SER A 22 6.62 5.05 10.10
C SER A 22 5.76 5.99 9.26
N ILE A 23 4.49 5.64 9.02
CA ILE A 23 3.53 6.52 8.35
C ILE A 23 3.32 7.78 9.20
N ASP A 24 2.99 7.63 10.47
CA ASP A 24 2.73 8.75 11.40
C ASP A 24 3.90 9.72 11.46
N LYS A 25 5.12 9.18 11.60
CA LYS A 25 6.34 9.96 11.67
C LYS A 25 6.65 10.75 10.39
N THR A 26 6.28 10.24 9.24
CA THR A 26 6.70 10.77 7.93
C THR A 26 5.61 11.51 7.18
N PHE A 27 4.36 11.35 7.58
CA PHE A 27 3.22 12.08 7.01
C PHE A 27 3.25 13.56 7.45
N SER A 28 2.93 14.47 6.53
CA SER A 28 3.04 15.91 6.82
C SER A 28 1.86 16.51 7.60
N TYR A 29 0.75 15.79 7.66
CA TYR A 29 -0.55 16.29 8.16
C TYR A 29 -1.11 17.51 7.43
N THR A 30 -0.53 17.87 6.29
CA THR A 30 -1.05 18.93 5.41
C THR A 30 -2.16 18.42 4.50
N ASN A 31 -2.12 17.13 4.18
CA ASN A 31 -3.14 16.41 3.44
C ASN A 31 -4.01 15.58 4.40
N ASP A 32 -5.14 15.08 3.90
CA ASP A 32 -5.95 14.12 4.66
C ASP A 32 -5.53 12.69 4.35
N ILE A 33 -5.77 11.78 5.28
CA ILE A 33 -5.40 10.37 5.15
C ILE A 33 -6.48 9.46 5.75
N GLU A 34 -6.67 8.31 5.13
CA GLU A 34 -7.35 7.17 5.72
C GLU A 34 -6.50 5.91 5.51
N ILE A 35 -6.51 5.02 6.48
CA ILE A 35 -5.82 3.72 6.41
C ILE A 35 -6.87 2.62 6.55
N LEU A 36 -6.95 1.73 5.58
CA LEU A 36 -7.89 0.61 5.58
C LEU A 36 -7.14 -0.72 5.62
N LEU A 37 -7.30 -1.44 6.73
CA LEU A 37 -6.66 -2.74 6.94
C LEU A 37 -7.61 -3.87 6.56
N GLY A 38 -7.15 -4.79 5.74
CA GLY A 38 -7.83 -6.04 5.45
C GLY A 38 -7.34 -7.15 6.36
N ILE A 39 -8.21 -7.70 7.20
CA ILE A 39 -7.88 -8.79 8.11
C ILE A 39 -8.71 -10.02 7.81
N ASP A 40 -8.18 -11.19 8.13
CA ASP A 40 -8.95 -12.43 8.03
C ASP A 40 -9.83 -12.59 9.28
N ASN A 41 -11.06 -13.09 9.11
CA ASN A 41 -12.01 -13.22 10.20
C ASN A 41 -11.62 -14.26 11.27
N ASP A 42 -10.66 -15.12 10.96
CA ASP A 42 -10.06 -16.09 11.89
C ASP A 42 -8.77 -15.56 12.57
N ASP A 43 -8.31 -14.36 12.24
CA ASP A 43 -7.16 -13.70 12.87
C ASP A 43 -7.58 -12.90 14.12
N VAL A 44 -7.87 -13.65 15.19
CA VAL A 44 -8.37 -13.09 16.46
C VAL A 44 -7.36 -12.16 17.12
N GLU A 45 -6.06 -12.41 16.97
CA GLU A 45 -5.02 -11.57 17.57
C GLU A 45 -4.97 -10.19 16.94
N THR A 46 -4.96 -10.12 15.61
CA THR A 46 -5.00 -8.83 14.90
C THR A 46 -6.29 -8.08 15.19
N GLN A 47 -7.44 -8.76 15.27
CA GLN A 47 -8.71 -8.12 15.63
C GLN A 47 -8.66 -7.51 17.04
N LYS A 48 -8.15 -8.23 18.03
CA LYS A 48 -7.98 -7.72 19.40
C LYS A 48 -7.04 -6.51 19.43
N PHE A 49 -5.91 -6.58 18.72
CA PHE A 49 -4.98 -5.47 18.60
C PHE A 49 -5.68 -4.21 18.07
N LEU A 50 -6.42 -4.34 16.96
CA LEU A 50 -7.12 -3.21 16.34
C LEU A 50 -8.24 -2.65 17.22
N THR A 51 -8.91 -3.48 18.02
CA THR A 51 -9.92 -3.03 18.99
C THR A 51 -9.32 -2.14 20.08
N HIS A 52 -8.04 -2.34 20.43
CA HIS A 52 -7.33 -1.57 21.45
C HIS A 52 -6.26 -0.65 20.85
N LEU A 53 -6.32 -0.36 19.56
CA LEU A 53 -5.29 0.35 18.82
C LEU A 53 -4.92 1.69 19.46
N ASN A 54 -5.92 2.52 19.81
CA ASN A 54 -5.72 3.82 20.45
C ASN A 54 -5.05 3.75 21.82
N PHE A 55 -5.12 2.59 22.48
CA PHE A 55 -4.47 2.36 23.77
C PHE A 55 -3.06 1.78 23.63
N ILE A 56 -2.84 0.98 22.57
CA ILE A 56 -1.57 0.31 22.29
C ILE A 56 -0.58 1.24 21.58
N LEU A 57 -1.12 2.11 20.71
CA LEU A 57 -0.38 3.08 19.91
C LEU A 57 -0.86 4.51 20.26
N ASP A 58 -0.84 4.83 21.56
CA ASP A 58 -1.28 6.13 22.09
C ASP A 58 -0.38 7.30 21.69
N ASP A 59 0.81 6.98 21.19
CA ASP A 59 1.83 7.91 20.70
C ASP A 59 1.69 8.28 19.22
N ILE A 60 0.69 7.73 18.47
CA ILE A 60 0.48 8.06 17.06
C ILE A 60 -0.86 8.77 16.82
N GLU A 61 -0.81 9.86 16.03
CA GLU A 61 -2.00 10.67 15.70
C GLU A 61 -2.93 9.98 14.71
N LEU A 62 -2.41 9.07 13.89
CA LEU A 62 -3.14 8.39 12.82
C LEU A 62 -4.17 7.37 13.33
N CYS A 63 -4.20 7.01 14.60
CA CYS A 63 -5.12 5.98 15.12
C CYS A 63 -6.57 6.24 14.75
N SER A 64 -7.03 7.49 14.81
CA SER A 64 -8.39 7.88 14.44
C SER A 64 -8.70 7.76 12.93
N LYS A 65 -7.69 7.59 12.10
CA LYS A 65 -7.78 7.46 10.63
C LYS A 65 -7.72 6.01 10.17
N ILE A 66 -7.52 5.07 11.11
CA ILE A 66 -7.38 3.64 10.82
C ILE A 66 -8.74 2.96 10.94
N ASN A 67 -9.14 2.29 9.88
CA ASN A 67 -10.30 1.42 9.82
C ASN A 67 -9.87 0.02 9.39
N TYR A 68 -10.72 -0.97 9.63
CA TYR A 68 -10.46 -2.32 9.15
C TYR A 68 -11.68 -2.99 8.56
N TYR A 69 -11.44 -3.88 7.62
CA TYR A 69 -12.44 -4.76 7.02
C TYR A 69 -12.04 -6.21 7.29
N SER A 70 -12.92 -6.93 7.97
CA SER A 70 -12.75 -8.35 8.29
C SER A 70 -13.58 -9.22 7.35
N ALA A 71 -12.97 -10.21 6.73
CA ALA A 71 -13.62 -11.16 5.84
C ALA A 71 -12.95 -12.53 5.89
N ALA A 72 -13.61 -13.55 5.33
CA ALA A 72 -12.98 -14.84 5.12
C ALA A 72 -11.74 -14.70 4.24
N ARG A 73 -10.72 -15.51 4.52
CA ARG A 73 -9.47 -15.53 3.73
C ARG A 73 -9.78 -15.88 2.28
N PRO A 74 -9.49 -15.00 1.31
CA PRO A 74 -9.73 -15.28 -0.09
C PRO A 74 -8.65 -16.21 -0.64
N ALA A 75 -8.97 -16.96 -1.69
CA ALA A 75 -7.99 -17.75 -2.44
C ALA A 75 -6.98 -16.87 -3.21
N ASN A 76 -7.34 -15.63 -3.52
CA ASN A 76 -6.50 -14.68 -4.25
C ASN A 76 -6.34 -13.38 -3.45
N LEU A 77 -5.09 -13.02 -3.14
CA LEU A 77 -4.76 -11.81 -2.40
C LEU A 77 -5.18 -10.53 -3.15
N HIS A 78 -5.09 -10.50 -4.48
CA HIS A 78 -5.48 -9.36 -5.30
C HIS A 78 -7.00 -9.07 -5.21
N SER A 79 -7.83 -10.11 -5.09
CA SER A 79 -9.27 -9.96 -4.84
C SER A 79 -9.53 -9.21 -3.52
N LYS A 80 -8.79 -9.51 -2.46
CA LYS A 80 -8.91 -8.80 -1.19
C LYS A 80 -8.42 -7.35 -1.30
N MET A 81 -7.32 -7.11 -2.03
CA MET A 81 -6.84 -5.74 -2.32
C MET A 81 -7.88 -4.93 -3.09
N ASN A 82 -8.51 -5.50 -4.11
CA ASN A 82 -9.59 -4.84 -4.87
C ASN A 82 -10.80 -4.54 -3.97
N THR A 83 -11.15 -5.46 -3.07
CA THR A 83 -12.22 -5.26 -2.09
C THR A 83 -11.92 -4.08 -1.15
N LEU A 84 -10.66 -3.91 -0.72
CA LEU A 84 -10.25 -2.77 0.10
C LEU A 84 -10.27 -1.49 -0.73
N ALA A 85 -9.65 -1.48 -1.92
CA ALA A 85 -9.62 -0.32 -2.81
C ALA A 85 -11.03 0.23 -3.10
N ALA A 86 -12.01 -0.64 -3.32
CA ALA A 86 -13.41 -0.27 -3.54
C ALA A 86 -14.08 0.40 -2.33
N ARG A 87 -13.54 0.27 -1.12
CA ARG A 87 -14.03 0.86 0.13
C ARG A 87 -13.35 2.16 0.51
N THR A 88 -12.30 2.53 -0.21
CA THR A 88 -11.56 3.78 0.02
C THR A 88 -12.24 4.96 -0.66
N CYS A 89 -12.00 6.17 -0.17
CA CYS A 89 -12.60 7.39 -0.73
C CYS A 89 -11.59 8.53 -1.00
N GLY A 90 -10.28 8.27 -0.87
CA GLY A 90 -9.25 9.26 -1.14
C GLY A 90 -9.03 9.53 -2.63
N ASP A 91 -8.38 10.65 -2.92
CA ASP A 91 -8.00 11.07 -4.27
C ASP A 91 -6.85 10.22 -4.83
N ILE A 92 -5.96 9.74 -3.94
CA ILE A 92 -4.84 8.87 -4.27
C ILE A 92 -4.97 7.58 -3.47
N LEU A 93 -4.98 6.46 -4.18
CA LEU A 93 -5.01 5.10 -3.62
C LEU A 93 -3.58 4.56 -3.56
N PHE A 94 -3.14 4.12 -2.40
CA PHE A 94 -1.81 3.59 -2.18
C PHE A 94 -1.88 2.20 -1.56
N VAL A 95 -1.50 1.17 -2.32
CA VAL A 95 -1.42 -0.20 -1.81
C VAL A 95 -0.09 -0.42 -1.09
N LEU A 96 -0.15 -1.08 0.06
CA LEU A 96 1.01 -1.39 0.89
C LEU A 96 1.00 -2.86 1.33
N ASN A 97 2.10 -3.30 1.90
CA ASN A 97 2.21 -4.50 2.73
C ASN A 97 2.56 -4.11 4.18
N ASP A 98 2.33 -4.99 5.11
CA ASP A 98 2.66 -4.77 6.53
C ASP A 98 4.17 -4.84 6.87
N ASP A 99 5.01 -5.31 5.91
CA ASP A 99 6.47 -5.40 6.03
C ASP A 99 7.21 -4.24 5.34
N VAL A 100 6.60 -3.05 5.36
CA VAL A 100 7.14 -1.83 4.74
C VAL A 100 7.27 -0.74 5.79
N GLU A 101 8.31 0.08 5.70
CA GLU A 101 8.48 1.29 6.47
C GLU A 101 8.69 2.50 5.54
N PHE A 102 8.06 3.63 5.87
CA PHE A 102 8.25 4.88 5.15
C PHE A 102 9.53 5.55 5.61
N ILE A 103 10.39 5.92 4.65
CA ILE A 103 11.69 6.58 4.91
C ILE A 103 11.61 8.08 4.61
N SER A 104 10.91 8.46 3.54
CA SER A 104 10.83 9.85 3.11
C SER A 104 9.89 10.66 4.00
N MET A 105 10.41 11.74 4.60
CA MET A 105 9.59 12.74 5.28
C MET A 105 8.71 13.48 4.27
N ASN A 106 7.48 13.82 4.69
CA ASN A 106 6.52 14.58 3.88
C ASN A 106 6.24 13.94 2.51
N TRP A 107 6.20 12.61 2.46
CA TRP A 107 5.98 11.83 1.25
C TRP A 107 4.66 12.19 0.54
N ASP A 108 3.66 12.60 1.29
CA ASP A 108 2.36 13.06 0.79
C ASP A 108 2.47 14.38 0.03
N ILE A 109 3.27 15.34 0.53
CA ILE A 109 3.57 16.60 -0.17
C ILE A 109 4.36 16.31 -1.45
N ALA A 110 5.41 15.48 -1.38
CA ALA A 110 6.20 15.10 -2.55
C ALA A 110 5.30 14.47 -3.65
N THR A 111 4.40 13.58 -3.26
CA THR A 111 3.44 12.95 -4.19
C THR A 111 2.53 13.97 -4.87
N VAL A 112 1.95 14.90 -4.11
CA VAL A 112 1.08 15.97 -4.65
C VAL A 112 1.85 16.87 -5.60
N ASP A 113 3.11 17.19 -5.28
CA ASP A 113 3.94 18.05 -6.12
C ASP A 113 4.35 17.37 -7.43
N GLN A 114 4.67 16.07 -7.41
CA GLN A 114 4.91 15.31 -8.65
C GLN A 114 3.65 15.25 -9.52
N LEU A 115 2.49 15.02 -8.93
CA LEU A 115 1.22 15.03 -9.65
C LEU A 115 0.94 16.41 -10.28
N LYS A 116 1.17 17.51 -9.57
CA LYS A 116 1.02 18.87 -10.11
C LYS A 116 2.01 19.16 -11.25
N LYS A 117 3.27 18.77 -11.11
CA LYS A 117 4.32 18.97 -12.13
C LYS A 117 3.97 18.27 -13.45
N ARG A 118 3.41 17.06 -13.40
CA ARG A 118 3.02 16.26 -14.56
C ARG A 118 1.58 16.53 -15.02
N GLY A 119 0.75 17.09 -14.18
CA GLY A 119 -0.70 17.15 -14.27
C GLY A 119 -1.27 18.01 -15.41
N SER A 120 -0.75 17.90 -16.61
CA SER A 120 -1.29 18.56 -17.80
C SER A 120 -2.54 17.87 -18.37
N ALA A 121 -2.79 16.61 -18.03
CA ALA A 121 -3.94 15.86 -18.50
C ALA A 121 -5.18 16.16 -17.64
N LYS A 122 -6.22 16.70 -18.30
CA LYS A 122 -7.48 17.09 -17.65
C LYS A 122 -8.25 15.93 -17.01
N ASP A 123 -7.93 14.69 -17.40
CA ASP A 123 -8.60 13.46 -16.94
C ASP A 123 -8.03 12.93 -15.63
N ASN A 124 -6.87 13.44 -15.17
CA ASN A 124 -6.18 13.04 -13.95
C ASN A 124 -5.95 11.51 -13.82
N ILE A 125 -5.78 10.80 -14.91
CA ILE A 125 -5.57 9.33 -14.93
C ILE A 125 -4.07 9.04 -14.88
N TYR A 126 -3.53 8.69 -13.69
CA TYR A 126 -2.11 8.46 -13.47
C TYR A 126 -1.82 7.28 -12.54
N TYR A 127 -0.72 6.60 -12.85
CA TYR A 127 0.02 5.73 -11.95
C TYR A 127 1.22 6.49 -11.39
N LEU A 128 1.49 6.38 -10.09
CA LEU A 128 2.65 6.97 -9.45
C LEU A 128 3.52 5.85 -8.86
N GLY A 129 4.80 5.84 -9.23
CA GLY A 129 5.76 4.82 -8.82
C GLY A 129 6.63 5.29 -7.66
N SER A 130 6.42 4.75 -6.45
CA SER A 130 7.34 4.93 -5.31
C SER A 130 8.61 4.10 -5.47
N LYS A 131 9.67 4.48 -4.75
CA LYS A 131 10.92 3.74 -4.70
C LYS A 131 10.93 2.72 -3.57
N ASP A 132 11.17 1.46 -3.90
CA ASP A 132 11.42 0.38 -2.96
C ASP A 132 12.95 0.17 -2.83
N THR A 133 13.48 0.23 -1.60
CA THR A 133 14.92 0.03 -1.35
C THR A 133 15.37 -1.40 -1.63
N SER A 134 14.44 -2.35 -1.59
CA SER A 134 14.73 -3.78 -1.81
C SER A 134 14.81 -4.19 -3.27
N VAL A 135 14.24 -3.37 -4.18
CA VAL A 135 14.26 -3.69 -5.61
C VAL A 135 15.65 -3.37 -6.20
N ASP A 136 16.29 -4.40 -6.72
CA ASP A 136 17.60 -4.28 -7.36
C ASP A 136 17.48 -3.40 -8.61
N LYS A 137 18.31 -2.35 -8.67
CA LYS A 137 18.39 -1.41 -9.80
C LYS A 137 18.86 -2.04 -11.12
N THR A 138 19.25 -3.33 -11.11
CA THR A 138 19.76 -4.03 -12.28
C THR A 138 18.72 -4.23 -13.38
N THR A 139 17.42 -4.12 -13.08
CA THR A 139 16.38 -4.29 -14.11
C THR A 139 16.10 -3.04 -14.93
N GLY A 140 16.64 -1.87 -14.56
CA GLY A 140 16.48 -0.60 -15.28
C GLY A 140 15.04 -0.12 -15.50
N LYS A 141 14.08 -0.71 -14.82
CA LYS A 141 12.65 -0.41 -14.98
C LYS A 141 12.04 0.10 -13.67
N ASN A 142 11.39 1.24 -13.75
CA ASN A 142 10.81 1.97 -12.62
C ASN A 142 9.39 1.49 -12.27
N TYR A 143 9.14 0.17 -12.20
CA TYR A 143 7.90 -0.27 -11.59
C TYR A 143 8.02 -0.20 -10.06
N ALA A 144 6.95 0.16 -9.39
CA ALA A 144 6.90 0.20 -7.94
C ALA A 144 6.27 -1.07 -7.40
N SER A 145 6.91 -1.70 -6.40
CA SER A 145 6.32 -2.81 -5.63
C SER A 145 5.05 -2.36 -4.90
N PHE A 146 5.00 -1.07 -4.55
CA PHE A 146 3.89 -0.42 -3.87
C PHE A 146 3.38 0.74 -4.72
N PRO A 147 2.50 0.47 -5.70
CA PRO A 147 1.99 1.49 -6.61
C PRO A 147 0.94 2.38 -5.96
N MET A 148 0.86 3.61 -6.47
CA MET A 148 -0.25 4.50 -6.24
C MET A 148 -1.04 4.70 -7.54
N LEU A 149 -2.35 4.87 -7.41
CA LEU A 149 -3.23 5.30 -8.49
C LEU A 149 -4.00 6.55 -8.07
N THR A 150 -4.20 7.47 -9.00
CA THR A 150 -5.24 8.48 -8.83
C THR A 150 -6.62 7.82 -8.81
N ARG A 151 -7.60 8.44 -8.17
CA ARG A 151 -8.97 7.92 -8.11
C ARG A 151 -9.55 7.69 -9.51
N GLU A 152 -9.28 8.59 -10.43
CA GLU A 152 -9.70 8.50 -11.82
C GLU A 152 -9.07 7.30 -12.53
N ALA A 153 -7.79 7.03 -12.28
CA ALA A 153 -7.11 5.86 -12.82
C ALA A 153 -7.74 4.56 -12.32
N TYR A 154 -7.97 4.45 -11.02
CA TYR A 154 -8.66 3.31 -10.42
C TYR A 154 -10.07 3.13 -11.00
N SER A 155 -10.85 4.22 -11.09
CA SER A 155 -12.21 4.18 -11.60
C SER A 155 -12.27 3.77 -13.08
N THR A 156 -11.27 4.19 -13.86
CA THR A 156 -11.17 3.84 -15.30
C THR A 156 -10.83 2.37 -15.49
N LEU A 157 -9.92 1.81 -14.68
CA LEU A 157 -9.57 0.39 -14.74
C LEU A 157 -10.66 -0.52 -14.15
N GLY A 158 -11.39 -0.05 -13.15
CA GLY A 158 -12.38 -0.82 -12.42
C GLY A 158 -11.81 -1.85 -11.42
N TYR A 159 -10.50 -1.90 -11.26
CA TYR A 159 -9.77 -2.72 -10.27
C TYR A 159 -8.43 -2.07 -9.92
N PHE A 160 -7.85 -2.44 -8.79
CA PHE A 160 -6.49 -2.00 -8.42
C PHE A 160 -5.44 -3.02 -8.90
N MET A 161 -5.66 -4.30 -8.62
CA MET A 161 -4.78 -5.40 -9.04
C MET A 161 -5.57 -6.44 -9.84
N SER A 162 -5.03 -6.88 -10.99
CA SER A 162 -5.67 -7.92 -11.79
C SER A 162 -5.71 -9.26 -11.05
N GLU A 163 -6.89 -9.83 -10.86
CA GLU A 163 -7.09 -11.13 -10.23
C GLU A 163 -6.63 -12.33 -11.08
N LYS A 164 -6.22 -12.06 -12.32
CA LYS A 164 -5.60 -13.09 -13.18
C LYS A 164 -4.19 -13.48 -12.71
N PHE A 165 -3.56 -12.65 -11.89
CA PHE A 165 -2.26 -12.94 -11.28
C PHE A 165 -2.46 -13.49 -9.88
N VAL A 166 -1.80 -14.59 -9.58
CA VAL A 166 -1.81 -15.20 -8.24
C VAL A 166 -0.45 -14.95 -7.61
N GLY A 167 -0.38 -14.01 -6.68
CA GLY A 167 0.83 -13.69 -5.91
C GLY A 167 1.77 -12.69 -6.59
N LEU A 168 2.45 -13.06 -7.67
CA LEU A 168 3.49 -12.23 -8.29
C LEU A 168 3.04 -11.63 -9.63
N GLY A 169 3.60 -10.45 -9.99
CA GLY A 169 3.47 -9.83 -11.30
C GLY A 169 2.26 -8.92 -11.48
N GLY A 170 1.39 -8.78 -10.50
CA GLY A 170 0.27 -7.85 -10.54
C GLY A 170 0.70 -6.39 -10.61
N ASP A 171 1.74 -6.03 -9.85
CA ASP A 171 2.40 -4.73 -9.81
C ASP A 171 3.05 -4.37 -11.17
N VAL A 172 3.81 -5.32 -11.74
CA VAL A 172 4.43 -5.15 -13.07
C VAL A 172 3.38 -5.03 -14.16
N HIS A 173 2.30 -5.82 -14.08
CA HIS A 173 1.19 -5.73 -15.04
C HIS A 173 0.50 -4.37 -14.96
N LEU A 174 0.21 -3.90 -13.74
CA LEU A 174 -0.40 -2.59 -13.52
C LEU A 174 0.48 -1.47 -14.09
N TRP A 175 1.77 -1.47 -13.76
CA TRP A 175 2.73 -0.51 -14.31
C TRP A 175 2.73 -0.50 -15.84
N ARG A 176 2.78 -1.67 -16.51
CA ARG A 176 2.80 -1.78 -17.98
C ARG A 176 1.57 -1.17 -18.65
N ILE A 177 0.40 -1.27 -18.03
CA ILE A 177 -0.82 -0.63 -18.56
C ILE A 177 -0.58 0.89 -18.69
N PHE A 178 -0.12 1.53 -17.62
CA PHE A 178 0.08 2.98 -17.61
C PHE A 178 1.32 3.42 -18.42
N ASP A 179 2.38 2.63 -18.42
CA ASP A 179 3.58 2.89 -19.20
C ASP A 179 3.29 2.88 -20.71
N SER A 180 2.46 1.94 -21.18
CA SER A 180 2.07 1.81 -22.59
C SER A 180 1.30 3.03 -23.14
N VAL A 181 0.74 3.86 -22.28
CA VAL A 181 -0.04 5.05 -22.63
C VAL A 181 0.56 6.34 -22.08
N ASP A 182 1.82 6.31 -21.64
CA ASP A 182 2.57 7.44 -21.05
C ASP A 182 1.83 8.12 -19.89
N ARG A 183 1.31 7.30 -18.95
CA ARG A 183 0.58 7.75 -17.75
C ARG A 183 1.26 7.37 -16.43
N VAL A 184 2.57 7.12 -16.49
CA VAL A 184 3.41 6.87 -15.32
C VAL A 184 4.05 8.17 -14.85
N ILE A 185 3.89 8.48 -13.58
CA ILE A 185 4.62 9.55 -12.88
C ILE A 185 5.70 8.90 -12.03
N ASP A 186 6.95 9.28 -12.25
CA ASP A 186 8.04 8.93 -11.36
C ASP A 186 7.88 9.67 -10.03
N ASN A 187 7.62 8.92 -8.98
CA ASN A 187 7.46 9.42 -7.61
C ASN A 187 8.57 8.84 -6.70
N SER A 188 9.77 8.69 -7.25
CA SER A 188 10.92 8.08 -6.57
C SER A 188 11.45 8.89 -5.37
N GLU A 189 10.96 10.10 -5.15
CA GLU A 189 11.18 10.86 -3.91
C GLU A 189 10.48 10.19 -2.71
N VAL A 190 9.42 9.40 -2.95
CA VAL A 190 8.76 8.58 -1.93
C VAL A 190 9.50 7.26 -1.82
N ILE A 191 10.28 7.12 -0.75
CA ILE A 191 11.14 5.96 -0.49
C ILE A 191 10.50 5.09 0.60
N LEU A 192 10.35 3.83 0.28
CA LEU A 192 9.87 2.79 1.17
C LEU A 192 10.99 1.78 1.41
N ASP A 193 11.18 1.36 2.66
CA ASP A 193 12.04 0.24 3.00
C ASP A 193 11.20 -1.02 3.16
N HIS A 194 11.44 -1.98 2.30
CA HIS A 194 10.80 -3.29 2.38
C HIS A 194 11.66 -4.16 3.27
N VAL A 195 11.27 -4.30 4.53
CA VAL A 195 11.99 -5.08 5.54
C VAL A 195 12.14 -6.51 5.05
N ARG A 196 13.31 -6.81 4.48
CA ARG A 196 13.60 -8.13 3.92
C ARG A 196 13.61 -9.18 5.02
N HIS A 197 13.09 -10.34 4.70
CA HIS A 197 12.99 -11.51 5.55
C HIS A 197 14.31 -11.97 6.21
N ASN A 198 15.47 -11.46 5.80
CA ASN A 198 16.78 -11.88 6.29
C ASN A 198 17.05 -11.59 7.77
N THR A 199 16.29 -10.68 8.39
CA THR A 199 16.40 -10.38 9.83
C THR A 199 15.26 -11.00 10.65
N LEU A 200 14.16 -11.42 9.99
CA LEU A 200 12.93 -11.90 10.63
C LEU A 200 12.50 -13.30 10.17
N GLU A 201 13.38 -14.09 9.57
CA GLU A 201 13.09 -15.48 9.14
C GLU A 201 12.46 -16.38 10.21
N LYS A 202 12.53 -15.97 11.48
CA LYS A 202 11.89 -16.69 12.60
C LYS A 202 10.42 -16.35 12.82
N VAL A 203 9.85 -15.40 12.08
CA VAL A 203 8.45 -14.94 12.20
C VAL A 203 7.64 -15.24 10.93
N ILE A 204 8.18 -16.05 10.03
CA ILE A 204 7.44 -16.45 8.83
C ILE A 204 6.32 -17.39 9.22
N SER A 205 5.08 -16.97 9.02
CA SER A 205 3.93 -17.85 9.08
C SER A 205 4.15 -19.06 8.15
N PRO A 206 3.90 -20.29 8.61
CA PRO A 206 4.03 -21.52 7.81
C PRO A 206 3.26 -21.48 6.48
N ASP A 207 2.30 -20.61 6.37
CA ASP A 207 1.38 -20.46 5.24
C ASP A 207 2.02 -19.91 3.94
N ARG A 208 3.20 -19.27 4.01
CA ARG A 208 3.87 -18.76 2.80
C ARG A 208 4.48 -19.88 1.94
N VAL A 209 4.82 -21.00 2.55
CA VAL A 209 5.40 -22.16 1.84
C VAL A 209 4.34 -22.86 0.97
N ALA A 210 3.08 -22.83 1.39
CA ALA A 210 1.98 -23.49 0.68
C ALA A 210 1.51 -22.74 -0.59
N LEU A 211 1.89 -21.47 -0.77
CA LEU A 211 1.49 -20.66 -1.94
C LEU A 211 2.55 -20.66 -3.06
N GLN A 212 3.70 -21.29 -2.85
CA GLN A 212 4.78 -21.41 -3.85
C GLN A 212 4.87 -22.80 -4.50
N MET A 213 4.02 -23.75 -4.12
CA MET A 213 3.80 -25.04 -4.76
C MET A 213 2.52 -25.00 -5.58
#